data_de27367d37fe6493ce70e2ac67d55275
#
_entry.id   de27367d37fe6493ce70e2ac67d55275
#
_cell.length_a   1.000
_cell.length_b   1.000
_cell.length_c   1.000
_cell.angle_alpha   90.00
_cell.angle_beta   90.00
_cell.angle_gamma   90.00
#
_symmetry.space_group_name_H-M   'P 1'
#
loop_
_entity.id
_entity.type
_entity.pdbx_description
1 polymer ?
#
loop_
_entity_poly.entity_id
_entity_poly.type
_entity_poly.pdbx_seq_one_letter_code
_entity_poly.pdbx_strand_id
1 'polypeptide(L)'
;MTEFWRKWLIIAAGITALAGLGFATLAAIGATGTLDAMFDLVYLPGELEAPAGEVASFAMGVAGAVMVGWAATMLILLRSQSTSALPLTWRALTVGLLAWFVVDGIVSIASGATGNLALNVVFLALFAPPLIATRPGRGSEAADQHAGVS
;
A
#
# COMPACT_ATOMS: atom_id res chain seq x y z
N MET A 1 2.41 -18.25 7.77
CA MET A 1 1.54 -17.61 6.77
C MET A 1 1.13 -18.68 5.78
N THR A 2 -0.17 -18.84 5.49
CA THR A 2 -0.63 -19.80 4.48
C THR A 2 -0.21 -19.37 3.08
N GLU A 3 -0.10 -20.32 2.17
CA GLU A 3 0.31 -20.06 0.77
C GLU A 3 -0.66 -19.11 0.06
N PHE A 4 -1.97 -19.24 0.35
CA PHE A 4 -3.01 -18.36 -0.18
C PHE A 4 -2.72 -16.87 0.17
N TRP A 5 -2.52 -16.56 1.45
CA TRP A 5 -2.28 -15.19 1.88
C TRP A 5 -0.96 -14.63 1.41
N ARG A 6 0.05 -15.48 1.26
CA ARG A 6 1.33 -15.10 0.67
C ARG A 6 1.16 -14.71 -0.80
N LYS A 7 0.46 -15.52 -1.58
CA LYS A 7 0.15 -15.20 -2.99
C LYS A 7 -0.66 -13.92 -3.11
N TRP A 8 -1.64 -13.72 -2.24
CA TRP A 8 -2.41 -12.47 -2.19
C TRP A 8 -1.51 -11.24 -2.01
N LEU A 9 -0.63 -11.25 -1.01
CA LEU A 9 0.29 -10.14 -0.76
C LEU A 9 1.28 -9.92 -1.92
N ILE A 10 1.74 -10.98 -2.57
CA ILE A 10 2.60 -10.89 -3.77
C ILE A 10 1.84 -10.18 -4.91
N ILE A 11 0.58 -10.55 -5.14
CA ILE A 11 -0.26 -9.90 -6.16
C ILE A 11 -0.49 -8.43 -5.80
N ALA A 12 -0.84 -8.14 -4.55
CA ALA A 12 -1.04 -6.76 -4.08
C ALA A 12 0.22 -5.90 -4.25
N ALA A 13 1.39 -6.42 -3.88
CA ALA A 13 2.67 -5.76 -4.11
C ALA A 13 2.97 -5.57 -5.61
N GLY A 14 2.62 -6.54 -6.44
CA GLY A 14 2.73 -6.43 -7.90
C GLY A 14 1.85 -5.31 -8.47
N ILE A 15 0.60 -5.20 -8.03
CA ILE A 15 -0.31 -4.11 -8.41
C ILE A 15 0.27 -2.76 -7.99
N THR A 16 0.81 -2.66 -6.78
CA THR A 16 1.47 -1.44 -6.28
C THR A 16 2.67 -1.05 -7.14
N ALA A 17 3.51 -2.02 -7.54
CA ALA A 17 4.64 -1.77 -8.42
C ALA A 17 4.21 -1.27 -9.80
N LEU A 18 3.17 -1.88 -10.38
CA LEU A 18 2.63 -1.46 -11.69
C LEU A 18 2.03 -0.06 -11.63
N ALA A 19 1.28 0.26 -10.60
CA ALA A 19 0.74 1.61 -10.39
C ALA A 19 1.87 2.64 -10.24
N GLY A 20 2.91 2.33 -9.44
CA GLY A 20 4.07 3.20 -9.28
C GLY A 20 4.85 3.41 -10.57
N LEU A 21 5.05 2.37 -11.38
CA LEU A 21 5.65 2.49 -12.71
C LEU A 21 4.80 3.37 -13.64
N GLY A 22 3.47 3.22 -13.58
CA GLY A 22 2.54 4.06 -14.30
C GLY A 22 2.73 5.54 -13.96
N PHE A 23 2.72 5.90 -12.69
CA PHE A 23 2.93 7.28 -12.23
C PHE A 23 4.29 7.84 -12.66
N ALA A 24 5.35 7.08 -12.47
CA ALA A 24 6.69 7.50 -12.87
C ALA A 24 6.80 7.69 -14.40
N THR A 25 6.16 6.81 -15.18
CA THR A 25 6.17 6.89 -16.64
C THR A 25 5.38 8.10 -17.14
N LEU A 26 4.15 8.30 -16.62
CA LEU A 26 3.31 9.45 -17.01
C LEU A 26 4.02 10.79 -16.70
N ALA A 27 4.68 10.88 -15.55
CA ALA A 27 5.47 12.05 -15.20
C ALA A 27 6.67 12.24 -16.16
N ALA A 28 7.40 11.16 -16.48
CA ALA A 28 8.59 11.22 -17.32
C ALA A 28 8.29 11.62 -18.78
N ILE A 29 7.14 11.21 -19.32
CA ILE A 29 6.72 11.58 -20.69
C ILE A 29 5.93 12.89 -20.76
N GLY A 30 5.72 13.57 -19.63
CA GLY A 30 4.98 14.82 -19.57
C GLY A 30 3.49 14.67 -19.92
N ALA A 31 2.84 13.56 -19.56
CA ALA A 31 1.43 13.30 -19.82
C ALA A 31 0.52 14.12 -18.87
N THR A 32 0.60 15.44 -18.95
CA THR A 32 -0.04 16.38 -18.01
C THR A 32 -1.54 16.19 -17.91
N GLY A 33 -2.26 16.03 -19.02
CA GLY A 33 -3.72 15.84 -18.99
C GLY A 33 -4.17 14.57 -18.28
N THR A 34 -3.37 13.48 -18.32
CA THR A 34 -3.66 12.27 -17.55
C THR A 34 -3.37 12.49 -16.07
N LEU A 35 -2.31 13.21 -15.75
CA LEU A 35 -1.96 13.55 -14.35
C LEU A 35 -2.99 14.50 -13.76
N ASP A 36 -3.49 15.49 -14.49
CA ASP A 36 -4.56 16.39 -14.05
C ASP A 36 -5.81 15.59 -13.66
N ALA A 37 -6.27 14.67 -14.51
CA ALA A 37 -7.41 13.82 -14.21
C ALA A 37 -7.20 12.94 -12.96
N MET A 38 -5.97 12.52 -12.68
CA MET A 38 -5.64 11.78 -11.44
C MET A 38 -5.66 12.69 -10.23
N PHE A 39 -5.18 13.93 -10.35
CA PHE A 39 -5.27 14.91 -9.27
C PHE A 39 -6.71 15.31 -8.98
N ASP A 40 -7.57 15.47 -9.99
CA ASP A 40 -9.01 15.69 -9.81
C ASP A 40 -9.65 14.56 -9.00
N LEU A 41 -9.29 13.30 -9.28
CA LEU A 41 -9.75 12.15 -8.50
C LEU A 41 -9.32 12.23 -7.02
N VAL A 42 -8.09 12.69 -6.77
CA VAL A 42 -7.53 12.83 -5.41
C VAL A 42 -8.27 13.92 -4.60
N TYR A 43 -8.73 14.97 -5.27
CA TYR A 43 -9.42 16.10 -4.64
C TYR A 43 -10.95 16.02 -4.67
N LEU A 44 -11.55 14.93 -5.09
CA LEU A 44 -13.00 14.75 -5.06
C LEU A 44 -13.60 15.00 -3.65
N PRO A 45 -14.78 15.63 -3.56
CA PRO A 45 -15.70 16.04 -4.64
C PRO A 45 -15.40 17.39 -5.29
N GLY A 46 -14.29 18.04 -4.95
CA GLY A 46 -13.81 19.25 -5.62
C GLY A 46 -13.06 18.93 -6.92
N GLU A 47 -12.66 19.98 -7.61
CA GLU A 47 -11.75 19.94 -8.73
C GLU A 47 -10.57 20.84 -8.43
N LEU A 48 -9.43 20.61 -9.06
CA LEU A 48 -8.32 21.55 -8.99
C LEU A 48 -8.70 22.83 -9.72
N GLU A 49 -8.49 23.97 -9.07
CA GLU A 49 -8.76 25.29 -9.68
C GLU A 49 -7.82 25.61 -10.85
N ALA A 50 -6.68 24.90 -10.94
CA ALA A 50 -5.69 25.06 -11.99
C ALA A 50 -5.01 23.71 -12.30
N PRO A 51 -4.53 23.50 -13.55
CA PRO A 51 -3.79 22.30 -13.91
C PRO A 51 -2.59 22.07 -13.00
N ALA A 52 -2.27 20.79 -12.77
CA ALA A 52 -1.09 20.40 -12.01
C ALA A 52 0.17 20.88 -12.75
N GLY A 53 0.98 21.71 -12.11
CA GLY A 53 2.21 22.22 -12.70
C GLY A 53 3.31 21.14 -12.74
N GLU A 54 4.46 21.50 -13.34
CA GLU A 54 5.64 20.63 -13.47
C GLU A 54 6.11 20.07 -12.12
N VAL A 55 6.02 20.85 -11.05
CA VAL A 55 6.40 20.42 -9.70
C VAL A 55 5.51 19.30 -9.19
N ALA A 56 4.19 19.39 -9.42
CA ALA A 56 3.25 18.35 -9.04
C ALA A 56 3.46 17.07 -9.87
N SER A 57 3.71 17.21 -11.17
CA SER A 57 4.07 16.09 -12.05
C SER A 57 5.36 15.39 -11.59
N PHE A 58 6.39 16.16 -11.26
CA PHE A 58 7.63 15.61 -10.69
C PHE A 58 7.37 14.89 -9.37
N ALA A 59 6.59 15.49 -8.46
CA ALA A 59 6.24 14.85 -7.17
C ALA A 59 5.49 13.53 -7.38
N MET A 60 4.58 13.44 -8.35
CA MET A 60 3.89 12.20 -8.72
C MET A 60 4.87 11.15 -9.23
N GLY A 61 5.85 11.55 -10.06
CA GLY A 61 6.92 10.66 -10.52
C GLY A 61 7.76 10.09 -9.37
N VAL A 62 8.12 10.94 -8.40
CA VAL A 62 8.84 10.52 -7.18
C VAL A 62 7.99 9.57 -6.34
N ALA A 63 6.70 9.88 -6.14
CA ALA A 63 5.79 8.99 -5.43
C ALA A 63 5.70 7.61 -6.12
N GLY A 64 5.61 7.58 -7.43
CA GLY A 64 5.65 6.35 -8.22
C GLY A 64 6.93 5.56 -8.01
N ALA A 65 8.09 6.21 -8.01
CA ALA A 65 9.37 5.55 -7.76
C ALA A 65 9.46 4.96 -6.34
N VAL A 66 8.95 5.68 -5.33
CA VAL A 66 8.87 5.19 -3.95
C VAL A 66 7.95 3.96 -3.86
N MET A 67 6.79 3.97 -4.53
CA MET A 67 5.89 2.82 -4.60
C MET A 67 6.57 1.58 -5.19
N VAL A 68 7.34 1.74 -6.26
CA VAL A 68 8.12 0.63 -6.87
C VAL A 68 9.15 0.09 -5.88
N GLY A 69 9.91 0.95 -5.23
CA GLY A 69 10.92 0.56 -4.23
C GLY A 69 10.29 -0.19 -3.05
N TRP A 70 9.16 0.32 -2.54
CA TRP A 70 8.44 -0.33 -1.45
C TRP A 70 7.88 -1.71 -1.86
N ALA A 71 7.26 -1.79 -3.03
CA ALA A 71 6.74 -3.05 -3.57
C ALA A 71 7.87 -4.09 -3.79
N ALA A 72 9.02 -3.66 -4.30
CA ALA A 72 10.19 -4.53 -4.44
C ALA A 72 10.66 -5.08 -3.08
N THR A 73 10.74 -4.22 -2.06
CA THR A 73 11.06 -4.62 -0.69
C THR A 73 10.07 -5.66 -0.15
N MET A 74 8.76 -5.42 -0.33
CA MET A 74 7.72 -6.37 0.07
C MET A 74 7.90 -7.72 -0.64
N LEU A 75 8.15 -7.71 -1.95
CA LEU A 75 8.34 -8.93 -2.73
C LEU A 75 9.56 -9.74 -2.27
N ILE A 76 10.66 -9.08 -1.92
CA ILE A 76 11.85 -9.73 -1.36
C ILE A 76 11.51 -10.38 -0.02
N LEU A 77 10.88 -9.65 0.89
CA LEU A 77 10.49 -10.15 2.21
C LEU A 77 9.51 -11.33 2.10
N LEU A 78 8.52 -11.26 1.20
CA LEU A 78 7.53 -12.32 0.99
C LEU A 78 8.09 -13.58 0.32
N ARG A 79 9.18 -13.44 -0.45
CA ARG A 79 9.89 -14.57 -1.06
C ARG A 79 10.90 -15.22 -0.12
N SER A 80 11.33 -14.53 0.91
CA SER A 80 12.23 -15.05 1.95
C SER A 80 11.50 -16.11 2.79
N GLN A 81 11.71 -17.39 2.47
CA GLN A 81 10.93 -18.53 2.99
C GLN A 81 11.38 -19.04 4.38
N SER A 82 12.29 -18.37 5.08
CA SER A 82 12.75 -18.81 6.39
C SER A 82 11.66 -18.69 7.44
N THR A 83 11.32 -19.79 8.11
CA THR A 83 10.33 -19.83 9.20
C THR A 83 10.67 -18.85 10.32
N SER A 84 11.95 -18.64 10.59
CA SER A 84 12.45 -17.68 11.57
C SER A 84 12.26 -16.21 11.15
N ALA A 85 12.18 -15.93 9.86
CA ALA A 85 11.99 -14.58 9.34
C ALA A 85 10.50 -14.16 9.26
N LEU A 86 9.54 -15.09 9.35
CA LEU A 86 8.12 -14.79 9.21
C LEU A 86 7.59 -13.74 10.20
N PRO A 87 7.92 -13.78 11.51
CA PRO A 87 7.45 -12.75 12.44
C PRO A 87 8.00 -11.36 12.10
N LEU A 88 9.26 -11.28 11.68
CA LEU A 88 9.87 -10.01 11.28
C LEU A 88 9.25 -9.47 9.99
N THR A 89 9.06 -10.30 9.00
CA THR A 89 8.37 -9.95 7.75
C THR A 89 6.97 -9.41 8.05
N TRP A 90 6.19 -10.13 8.85
CA TRP A 90 4.85 -9.70 9.23
C TRP A 90 4.87 -8.33 9.94
N ARG A 91 5.77 -8.13 10.89
CA ARG A 91 5.92 -6.85 11.61
C ARG A 91 6.32 -5.72 10.67
N ALA A 92 7.29 -5.94 9.80
CA ALA A 92 7.76 -4.94 8.84
C ALA A 92 6.64 -4.50 7.90
N LEU A 93 5.88 -5.44 7.34
CA LEU A 93 4.74 -5.15 6.46
C LEU A 93 3.62 -4.41 7.21
N THR A 94 3.28 -4.85 8.42
CA THR A 94 2.21 -4.25 9.23
C THR A 94 2.58 -2.84 9.66
N VAL A 95 3.79 -2.65 10.22
CA VAL A 95 4.24 -1.32 10.67
C VAL A 95 4.38 -0.37 9.50
N GLY A 96 4.96 -0.82 8.38
CA GLY A 96 5.10 -0.01 7.16
C GLY A 96 3.75 0.43 6.59
N LEU A 97 2.78 -0.48 6.51
CA LEU A 97 1.42 -0.18 6.05
C LEU A 97 0.72 0.83 6.97
N LEU A 98 0.77 0.63 8.28
CA LEU A 98 0.12 1.52 9.26
C LEU A 98 0.78 2.89 9.30
N ALA A 99 2.11 2.95 9.29
CA ALA A 99 2.83 4.22 9.28
C ALA A 99 2.49 5.04 8.02
N TRP A 100 2.51 4.39 6.84
CA TRP A 100 2.09 5.04 5.60
C TRP A 100 0.64 5.53 5.69
N PHE A 101 -0.30 4.68 6.08
CA PHE A 101 -1.72 5.03 6.14
C PHE A 101 -2.00 6.21 7.08
N VAL A 102 -1.35 6.24 8.24
CA VAL A 102 -1.52 7.34 9.21
C VAL A 102 -0.94 8.65 8.69
N VAL A 103 0.31 8.62 8.19
CA VAL A 103 0.98 9.84 7.71
C VAL A 103 0.28 10.40 6.48
N ASP A 104 0.00 9.56 5.49
CA ASP A 104 -0.68 9.98 4.27
C ASP A 104 -2.14 10.41 4.54
N GLY A 105 -2.83 9.75 5.46
CA GLY A 105 -4.16 10.14 5.91
C GLY A 105 -4.17 11.53 6.56
N ILE A 106 -3.21 11.83 7.43
CA ILE A 106 -3.05 13.16 8.05
C ILE A 106 -2.82 14.23 6.97
N VAL A 107 -1.91 13.96 6.02
CA VAL A 107 -1.61 14.88 4.92
C VAL A 107 -2.85 15.08 4.04
N SER A 108 -3.57 14.01 3.69
CA SER A 108 -4.79 14.08 2.88
C SER A 108 -5.88 14.94 3.52
N ILE A 109 -6.08 14.79 4.83
CA ILE A 109 -7.04 15.62 5.58
C ILE A 109 -6.60 17.08 5.62
N ALA A 110 -5.34 17.33 5.93
CA ALA A 110 -4.79 18.68 6.06
C ALA A 110 -4.79 19.45 4.73
N SER A 111 -4.65 18.75 3.60
CA SER A 111 -4.65 19.34 2.25
C SER A 111 -6.02 19.34 1.56
N GLY A 112 -7.07 18.80 2.21
CA GLY A 112 -8.39 18.69 1.60
C GLY A 112 -8.50 17.61 0.52
N ALA A 113 -7.51 16.73 0.37
CA ALA A 113 -7.45 15.65 -0.61
C ALA A 113 -8.32 14.45 -0.16
N THR A 114 -9.63 14.64 -0.06
CA THR A 114 -10.57 13.64 0.48
C THR A 114 -10.68 12.39 -0.39
N GLY A 115 -10.53 12.53 -1.71
CA GLY A 115 -10.46 11.41 -2.64
C GLY A 115 -9.24 10.53 -2.37
N ASN A 116 -8.09 11.12 -2.04
CA ASN A 116 -6.90 10.35 -1.66
C ASN A 116 -7.14 9.53 -0.37
N LEU A 117 -7.84 10.10 0.61
CA LEU A 117 -8.20 9.35 1.82
C LEU A 117 -9.07 8.12 1.49
N ALA A 118 -10.02 8.24 0.56
CA ALA A 118 -10.83 7.12 0.10
C ALA A 118 -9.96 6.05 -0.60
N LEU A 119 -9.03 6.45 -1.46
CA LEU A 119 -8.07 5.54 -2.10
C LEU A 119 -7.18 4.83 -1.08
N ASN A 120 -6.74 5.51 -0.03
CA ASN A 120 -5.97 4.92 1.07
C ASN A 120 -6.75 3.83 1.81
N VAL A 121 -8.05 4.03 2.03
CA VAL A 121 -8.91 3.00 2.63
C VAL A 121 -9.03 1.78 1.73
N VAL A 122 -9.19 1.97 0.42
CA VAL A 122 -9.20 0.86 -0.55
C VAL A 122 -7.87 0.11 -0.52
N PHE A 123 -6.75 0.83 -0.48
CA PHE A 123 -5.42 0.24 -0.41
C PHE A 123 -5.21 -0.53 0.91
N LEU A 124 -5.64 0.04 2.03
CA LEU A 124 -5.62 -0.64 3.32
C LEU A 124 -6.45 -1.94 3.29
N ALA A 125 -7.64 -1.91 2.69
CA ALA A 125 -8.50 -3.09 2.53
C ALA A 125 -7.86 -4.20 1.67
N LEU A 126 -6.97 -3.86 0.76
CA LEU A 126 -6.22 -4.83 -0.04
C LEU A 126 -5.15 -5.57 0.78
N PHE A 127 -4.48 -4.88 1.72
CA PHE A 127 -3.35 -5.42 2.48
C PHE A 127 -3.72 -5.92 3.89
N ALA A 128 -4.72 -5.33 4.56
CA ALA A 128 -5.06 -5.67 5.94
C ALA A 128 -5.56 -7.11 6.13
N PRO A 129 -6.45 -7.68 5.28
CA PRO A 129 -6.97 -9.02 5.48
C PRO A 129 -5.89 -10.10 5.58
N PRO A 130 -4.90 -10.19 4.66
CA PRO A 130 -3.82 -11.15 4.79
C PRO A 130 -2.95 -10.94 6.04
N LEU A 131 -2.69 -9.69 6.43
CA LEU A 131 -1.91 -9.39 7.62
C LEU A 131 -2.64 -9.79 8.91
N ILE A 132 -3.94 -9.56 8.98
CA ILE A 132 -4.78 -9.98 10.11
C ILE A 132 -4.85 -11.51 10.18
N ALA A 133 -5.07 -12.18 9.04
CA ALA A 133 -5.22 -13.62 8.98
C ALA A 133 -3.92 -14.38 9.30
N THR A 134 -2.76 -13.75 9.05
CA THR A 134 -1.44 -14.39 9.22
C THR A 134 -0.67 -13.90 10.45
N ARG A 135 -1.35 -13.22 11.37
CA ARG A 135 -0.74 -12.71 12.61
C ARG A 135 -0.04 -13.84 13.37
N PRO A 136 1.24 -13.68 13.73
CA PRO A 136 1.96 -14.67 14.55
C PRO A 136 1.29 -14.82 15.92
N GLY A 137 1.17 -16.05 16.41
CA GLY A 137 0.53 -16.38 17.70
C GLY A 137 -0.92 -16.85 17.62
N ARG A 138 -1.63 -16.62 16.53
CA ARG A 138 -3.04 -17.04 16.40
C ARG A 138 -3.25 -18.55 16.35
N GLY A 139 -2.22 -19.31 15.96
CA GLY A 139 -2.27 -20.79 15.92
C GLY A 139 -2.08 -21.47 17.28
N SER A 140 -1.43 -20.83 18.25
CA SER A 140 -1.25 -21.39 19.59
C SER A 140 -2.51 -21.22 20.45
N GLU A 141 -3.22 -20.10 20.34
CA GLU A 141 -4.47 -19.86 21.07
C GLU A 141 -5.58 -20.84 20.68
N ALA A 142 -5.66 -21.22 19.40
CA ALA A 142 -6.65 -22.22 18.94
C ALA A 142 -6.32 -23.63 19.39
N ALA A 143 -5.05 -23.98 19.53
CA ALA A 143 -4.60 -25.29 20.02
C ALA A 143 -4.83 -25.44 21.55
N ASP A 144 -4.60 -24.38 22.32
CA ASP A 144 -4.81 -24.37 23.77
C ASP A 144 -6.30 -24.42 24.15
N GLN A 145 -7.18 -23.81 23.34
CA GLN A 145 -8.63 -23.89 23.54
C GLN A 145 -9.19 -25.30 23.29
N HIS A 146 -8.61 -26.08 22.39
CA HIS A 146 -9.03 -27.48 22.17
C HIS A 146 -8.45 -28.45 23.19
N ALA A 147 -7.31 -28.16 23.79
CA ALA A 147 -6.70 -29.00 24.83
C ALA A 147 -7.34 -28.81 26.21
N GLY A 148 -8.02 -27.69 26.46
CA GLY A 148 -8.68 -27.39 27.74
C GLY A 148 -10.12 -27.92 27.88
N VAL A 149 -10.66 -28.61 26.86
CA VAL A 149 -12.06 -29.12 26.82
C VAL A 149 -12.11 -30.66 26.91
N SER A 150 -10.99 -31.32 27.05
CA SER A 150 -10.86 -32.77 27.27
C SER A 150 -10.56 -33.07 28.73
#